data_700708b706cd294943d76078b9910ea9
#
_entry.id   700708b706cd294943d76078b9910ea9
#
_cell.length_a   1.000
_cell.length_b   1.000
_cell.length_c   1.000
_cell.angle_alpha   90.00
_cell.angle_beta   90.00
_cell.angle_gamma   90.00
#
_symmetry.space_group_name_H-M   'P 1'
#
loop_
_entity.id
_entity.type
_entity.pdbx_description
1 polymer ?
#
loop_
_entity_poly.entity_id
_entity_poly.type
_entity_poly.pdbx_seq_one_letter_code
_entity_poly.pdbx_strand_id
1 'polypeptide(L)'
;MPENFNLNLDVAEYVNSVREGCNTYAKIRRDKLYAMNSDGVPFAVCSIYAALVFQTEYEGKNYIFCSGTWYQVETSFFNQVNSFIQNRIPLASINLPECPKNKSEGEYNQMVADNNDDYCLFDCKMLSADGSPKKIEACDIYTKDKQFIHVKNKGQSAQLSHLFAQGKISAECFSSDESFRKQIVDIAIEKFGSEPFDASAKPRSNEYEIIYAIIDDKDSDINTKLPFFSKVNLMLTAQELERMHFRYSVCLIKRQ
;
A
#
# COMPACT_ATOMS: atom_id res chain seq x y z
N MET A 1 -30.92 -11.04 -5.02
CA MET A 1 -29.49 -10.82 -4.79
C MET A 1 -29.26 -9.34 -4.66
N PRO A 2 -28.44 -8.82 -3.75
CA PRO A 2 -28.10 -7.41 -3.81
C PRO A 2 -27.32 -7.18 -5.12
N GLU A 3 -27.79 -6.23 -5.91
CA GLU A 3 -27.29 -5.99 -7.28
C GLU A 3 -25.92 -5.32 -7.35
N ASN A 4 -25.32 -4.98 -6.21
CA ASN A 4 -24.04 -4.26 -6.13
C ASN A 4 -23.08 -4.97 -5.18
N PHE A 5 -22.33 -5.95 -5.71
CA PHE A 5 -21.12 -6.45 -5.09
C PHE A 5 -19.92 -5.64 -5.64
N ASN A 6 -19.49 -4.66 -4.89
CA ASN A 6 -18.23 -3.97 -5.16
C ASN A 6 -17.10 -4.66 -4.39
N LEU A 7 -16.02 -5.02 -5.08
CA LEU A 7 -14.78 -5.51 -4.47
C LEU A 7 -14.13 -4.44 -3.57
N ASN A 8 -14.47 -3.17 -3.77
CA ASN A 8 -14.03 -2.04 -2.95
C ASN A 8 -15.26 -1.28 -2.42
N LEU A 9 -15.24 -0.96 -1.12
CA LEU A 9 -16.20 -0.07 -0.49
C LEU A 9 -15.95 1.37 -0.99
N ASP A 10 -16.84 1.85 -1.87
CA ASP A 10 -16.86 3.27 -2.21
C ASP A 10 -17.68 4.04 -1.16
N VAL A 11 -16.94 4.64 -0.21
CA VAL A 11 -17.55 5.43 0.86
C VAL A 11 -18.21 6.69 0.30
N ALA A 12 -17.69 7.27 -0.78
CA ALA A 12 -18.28 8.47 -1.39
C ALA A 12 -19.61 8.17 -2.04
N GLU A 13 -19.73 7.05 -2.77
CA GLU A 13 -20.98 6.59 -3.34
C GLU A 13 -22.02 6.33 -2.26
N TYR A 14 -21.65 5.61 -1.19
CA TYR A 14 -22.54 5.37 -0.06
C TYR A 14 -23.00 6.67 0.60
N VAL A 15 -22.07 7.59 0.92
CA VAL A 15 -22.40 8.88 1.54
C VAL A 15 -23.33 9.71 0.65
N ASN A 16 -23.10 9.74 -0.65
CA ASN A 16 -23.97 10.43 -1.60
C ASN A 16 -25.39 9.82 -1.62
N SER A 17 -25.51 8.49 -1.61
CA SER A 17 -26.79 7.80 -1.55
C SER A 17 -27.58 8.07 -0.26
N VAL A 18 -26.90 8.44 0.82
CA VAL A 18 -27.50 8.71 2.14
C VAL A 18 -27.81 10.20 2.34
N ARG A 19 -27.14 11.12 1.61
CA ARG A 19 -27.29 12.58 1.74
C ARG A 19 -28.71 13.10 1.41
N GLU A 20 -29.45 12.38 0.60
CA GLU A 20 -30.77 12.77 0.15
C GLU A 20 -31.88 12.50 1.17
N GLY A 21 -31.58 11.91 2.34
CA GLY A 21 -32.53 11.54 3.37
C GLY A 21 -32.39 12.28 4.70
N CYS A 22 -33.52 12.61 5.34
CA CYS A 22 -33.51 13.12 6.71
C CYS A 22 -32.95 12.07 7.67
N ASN A 23 -31.89 12.40 8.41
CA ASN A 23 -31.26 11.61 9.46
C ASN A 23 -30.16 10.62 9.01
N THR A 24 -29.18 11.17 8.28
CA THR A 24 -27.97 10.46 7.80
C THR A 24 -27.25 9.71 8.93
N TYR A 25 -27.13 10.29 10.13
CA TYR A 25 -26.43 9.67 11.26
C TYR A 25 -27.11 8.36 11.74
N ALA A 26 -28.45 8.38 11.89
CA ALA A 26 -29.18 7.18 12.29
C ALA A 26 -29.09 6.08 11.22
N LYS A 27 -29.09 6.45 9.94
CA LYS A 27 -28.96 5.50 8.83
C LYS A 27 -27.58 4.83 8.83
N ILE A 28 -26.49 5.59 8.93
CA ILE A 28 -25.11 5.06 8.98
C ILE A 28 -24.93 4.09 10.17
N ARG A 29 -25.56 4.35 11.31
CA ARG A 29 -25.50 3.45 12.47
C ARG A 29 -26.30 2.17 12.30
N ARG A 30 -27.41 2.21 11.55
CA ARG A 30 -28.29 1.06 11.31
C ARG A 30 -27.82 0.20 10.15
N ASP A 31 -27.39 0.82 9.06
CA ASP A 31 -26.96 0.12 7.85
C ASP A 31 -25.72 -0.73 8.13
N LYS A 32 -25.64 -1.92 7.53
CA LYS A 32 -24.61 -2.90 7.78
C LYS A 32 -23.76 -3.14 6.55
N LEU A 33 -22.49 -3.40 6.78
CA LEU A 33 -21.59 -3.98 5.83
C LEU A 33 -21.79 -5.50 5.80
N TYR A 34 -21.89 -6.07 4.61
CA TYR A 34 -22.00 -7.51 4.40
C TYR A 34 -20.79 -8.03 3.66
N ALA A 35 -20.34 -9.23 4.03
CA ALA A 35 -19.41 -10.02 3.24
C ALA A 35 -20.12 -11.26 2.70
N MET A 36 -19.59 -11.87 1.66
CA MET A 36 -20.10 -13.12 1.10
C MET A 36 -19.13 -14.25 1.44
N ASN A 37 -19.65 -15.39 1.90
CA ASN A 37 -18.85 -16.58 2.11
C ASN A 37 -18.57 -17.31 0.77
N SER A 38 -17.80 -18.42 0.83
CA SER A 38 -17.48 -19.25 -0.34
C SER A 38 -18.71 -19.82 -1.07
N ASP A 39 -19.82 -19.96 -0.37
CA ASP A 39 -21.07 -20.53 -0.89
C ASP A 39 -22.03 -19.46 -1.47
N GLY A 40 -21.54 -18.21 -1.52
CA GLY A 40 -22.34 -17.09 -2.03
C GLY A 40 -23.41 -16.58 -1.05
N VAL A 41 -23.31 -16.92 0.23
CA VAL A 41 -24.28 -16.49 1.25
C VAL A 41 -23.78 -15.21 1.94
N PRO A 42 -24.55 -14.11 1.91
CA PRO A 42 -24.16 -12.88 2.58
C PRO A 42 -24.30 -13.00 4.10
N PHE A 43 -23.32 -12.46 4.84
CA PHE A 43 -23.38 -12.32 6.28
C PHE A 43 -22.97 -10.91 6.72
N ALA A 44 -23.60 -10.40 7.78
CA ALA A 44 -23.32 -9.08 8.31
C ALA A 44 -21.97 -9.07 9.06
N VAL A 45 -21.09 -8.13 8.71
CA VAL A 45 -19.77 -7.97 9.35
C VAL A 45 -19.88 -6.96 10.51
N CYS A 46 -20.33 -5.73 10.20
CA CYS A 46 -20.48 -4.65 11.18
C CYS A 46 -21.44 -3.59 10.66
N SER A 47 -21.75 -2.57 11.47
CA SER A 47 -22.44 -1.39 10.96
C SER A 47 -21.50 -0.55 10.09
N ILE A 48 -22.07 0.20 9.13
CA ILE A 48 -21.28 1.18 8.36
C ILE A 48 -20.59 2.16 9.31
N TYR A 49 -21.26 2.60 10.38
CA TYR A 49 -20.70 3.47 11.41
C TYR A 49 -19.42 2.88 12.05
N ALA A 50 -19.40 1.59 12.35
CA ALA A 50 -18.22 0.92 12.90
C ALA A 50 -17.11 0.69 11.87
N ALA A 51 -17.46 0.59 10.58
CA ALA A 51 -16.51 0.43 9.49
C ALA A 51 -15.81 1.73 9.10
N LEU A 52 -16.38 2.89 9.45
CA LEU A 52 -15.79 4.17 9.11
C LEU A 52 -14.49 4.42 9.88
N VAL A 53 -13.48 4.89 9.15
CA VAL A 53 -12.22 5.40 9.69
C VAL A 53 -11.96 6.77 9.07
N PHE A 54 -11.81 7.79 9.89
CA PHE A 54 -11.44 9.12 9.42
C PHE A 54 -10.77 9.94 10.53
N GLN A 55 -10.12 11.02 10.14
CA GLN A 55 -9.45 11.94 11.05
C GLN A 55 -10.00 13.36 10.88
N THR A 56 -9.94 14.12 11.95
CA THR A 56 -10.29 15.54 11.94
C THR A 56 -9.50 16.30 12.98
N GLU A 57 -9.39 17.60 12.78
CA GLU A 57 -8.91 18.53 13.81
C GLU A 57 -10.13 19.29 14.39
N TYR A 58 -10.19 19.36 15.69
CA TYR A 58 -11.19 20.13 16.41
C TYR A 58 -10.55 20.83 17.60
N GLU A 59 -10.74 22.14 17.72
CA GLU A 59 -10.16 22.99 18.78
C GLU A 59 -8.64 22.81 18.95
N GLY A 60 -7.91 22.71 17.81
CA GLY A 60 -6.45 22.53 17.81
C GLY A 60 -5.97 21.15 18.28
N LYS A 61 -6.86 20.19 18.40
CA LYS A 61 -6.56 18.80 18.76
C LYS A 61 -6.90 17.86 17.64
N ASN A 62 -6.08 16.83 17.46
CA ASN A 62 -6.30 15.80 16.44
C ASN A 62 -7.13 14.66 16.99
N TYR A 63 -8.16 14.28 16.25
CA TYR A 63 -9.05 13.18 16.60
C TYR A 63 -9.11 12.17 15.47
N ILE A 64 -9.28 10.91 15.85
CA ILE A 64 -9.47 9.77 14.96
C ILE A 64 -10.77 9.10 15.34
N PHE A 65 -11.60 8.83 14.32
CA PHE A 65 -12.77 7.98 14.46
C PHE A 65 -12.43 6.59 13.91
N CYS A 66 -12.59 5.56 14.72
CA CYS A 66 -12.34 4.18 14.35
C CYS A 66 -13.22 3.23 15.18
N SER A 67 -13.75 2.19 14.56
CA SER A 67 -14.61 1.20 15.23
C SER A 67 -15.79 1.82 15.99
N GLY A 68 -16.37 2.90 15.46
CA GLY A 68 -17.51 3.59 16.07
C GLY A 68 -17.17 4.47 17.28
N THR A 69 -15.87 4.72 17.55
CA THR A 69 -15.40 5.49 18.71
C THR A 69 -14.43 6.58 18.29
N TRP A 70 -14.50 7.71 18.98
CA TRP A 70 -13.56 8.81 18.82
C TRP A 70 -12.38 8.66 19.78
N TYR A 71 -11.17 8.85 19.25
CA TYR A 71 -9.92 8.89 20.02
C TYR A 71 -9.24 10.22 19.79
N GLN A 72 -8.83 10.86 20.86
CA GLN A 72 -7.93 12.02 20.76
C GLN A 72 -6.50 11.49 20.59
N VAL A 73 -5.80 12.00 19.57
CA VAL A 73 -4.38 11.69 19.37
C VAL A 73 -3.57 12.62 20.28
N GLU A 74 -2.67 12.06 21.05
CA GLU A 74 -1.75 12.85 21.87
C GLU A 74 -0.87 13.72 20.96
N THR A 75 -0.75 15.01 21.31
CA THR A 75 -0.04 16.00 20.48
C THR A 75 1.44 15.64 20.30
N SER A 76 2.09 15.11 21.33
CA SER A 76 3.48 14.66 21.25
C SER A 76 3.66 13.52 20.23
N PHE A 77 2.78 12.54 20.23
CA PHE A 77 2.80 11.44 19.27
C PHE A 77 2.48 11.91 17.84
N PHE A 78 1.49 12.78 17.69
CA PHE A 78 1.18 13.39 16.39
C PHE A 78 2.40 14.11 15.79
N ASN A 79 3.07 14.93 16.60
CA ASN A 79 4.27 15.65 16.18
C ASN A 79 5.44 14.70 15.89
N GLN A 80 5.63 13.66 16.69
CA GLN A 80 6.65 12.64 16.47
C GLN A 80 6.47 11.95 15.12
N VAL A 81 5.25 11.50 14.79
CA VAL A 81 4.95 10.86 13.51
C VAL A 81 5.22 11.81 12.34
N ASN A 82 4.72 13.05 12.39
CA ASN A 82 4.94 14.02 11.33
C ASN A 82 6.43 14.34 11.14
N SER A 83 7.16 14.55 12.24
CA SER A 83 8.61 14.77 12.19
C SER A 83 9.38 13.58 11.62
N PHE A 84 8.95 12.36 11.94
CA PHE A 84 9.56 11.16 11.35
C PHE A 84 9.36 11.13 9.84
N ILE A 85 8.12 11.33 9.36
CA ILE A 85 7.82 11.33 7.93
C ILE A 85 8.63 12.41 7.20
N GLN A 86 8.68 13.61 7.76
CA GLN A 86 9.37 14.75 7.16
C GLN A 86 10.89 14.57 7.08
N ASN A 87 11.50 14.00 8.12
CA ASN A 87 12.95 14.04 8.27
C ASN A 87 13.64 12.69 8.01
N ARG A 88 12.89 11.57 8.00
CA ARG A 88 13.45 10.23 7.91
C ARG A 88 12.95 9.39 6.75
N ILE A 89 11.88 9.79 6.07
CA ILE A 89 11.42 9.10 4.87
C ILE A 89 12.05 9.76 3.64
N PRO A 90 13.02 9.11 2.98
CA PRO A 90 13.64 9.67 1.79
C PRO A 90 12.68 9.59 0.59
N LEU A 91 12.77 10.58 -0.29
CA LEU A 91 12.18 10.46 -1.62
C LEU A 91 13.09 9.60 -2.49
N ALA A 92 12.49 8.72 -3.28
CA ALA A 92 13.23 7.85 -4.19
C ALA A 92 13.97 8.69 -5.26
N SER A 93 15.19 8.26 -5.57
CA SER A 93 15.97 8.86 -6.66
C SER A 93 15.52 8.39 -8.05
N ILE A 94 14.71 7.33 -8.11
CA ILE A 94 14.18 6.80 -9.37
C ILE A 94 13.17 7.76 -9.99
N ASN A 95 13.27 7.93 -11.30
CA ASN A 95 12.32 8.75 -12.06
C ASN A 95 11.32 7.84 -12.79
N LEU A 96 10.16 7.62 -12.16
CA LEU A 96 9.04 6.92 -12.78
C LEU A 96 8.21 7.90 -13.61
N PRO A 97 7.72 7.49 -14.81
CA PRO A 97 6.90 8.37 -15.66
C PRO A 97 5.57 8.71 -14.98
N GLU A 98 4.95 9.80 -15.39
CA GLU A 98 3.58 10.15 -14.96
C GLU A 98 2.59 9.05 -15.38
N CYS A 99 1.58 8.81 -14.53
CA CYS A 99 0.54 7.83 -14.82
C CYS A 99 -0.58 8.46 -15.68
N PRO A 100 -0.86 7.95 -16.89
CA PRO A 100 -1.98 8.44 -17.69
C PRO A 100 -3.32 8.23 -16.98
N LYS A 101 -4.27 9.18 -17.11
CA LYS A 101 -5.59 9.14 -16.45
C LYS A 101 -6.39 7.86 -16.70
N ASN A 102 -6.27 7.34 -17.91
CA ASN A 102 -7.05 6.19 -18.37
C ASN A 102 -6.41 4.83 -18.03
N LYS A 103 -5.27 4.82 -17.34
CA LYS A 103 -4.59 3.57 -16.98
C LYS A 103 -4.92 3.15 -15.55
N SER A 104 -5.23 1.87 -15.40
CA SER A 104 -5.24 1.19 -14.12
C SER A 104 -3.82 1.05 -13.57
N GLU A 105 -3.67 0.63 -12.32
CA GLU A 105 -2.40 0.37 -11.66
C GLU A 105 -1.57 -0.68 -12.42
N GLY A 106 -2.16 -1.83 -12.75
CA GLY A 106 -1.47 -2.88 -13.50
C GLY A 106 -1.07 -2.46 -14.92
N GLU A 107 -1.93 -1.69 -15.64
CA GLU A 107 -1.57 -1.15 -16.96
C GLU A 107 -0.44 -0.13 -16.88
N TYR A 108 -0.35 0.62 -15.77
CA TYR A 108 0.77 1.50 -15.51
C TYR A 108 2.06 0.72 -15.26
N ASN A 109 2.02 -0.30 -14.39
CA ASN A 109 3.16 -1.16 -14.09
C ASN A 109 3.70 -1.84 -15.36
N GLN A 110 2.82 -2.37 -16.20
CA GLN A 110 3.18 -2.95 -17.49
C GLN A 110 3.84 -1.92 -18.40
N MET A 111 3.24 -0.71 -18.54
CA MET A 111 3.80 0.36 -19.37
C MET A 111 5.21 0.76 -18.91
N VAL A 112 5.43 0.86 -17.61
CA VAL A 112 6.75 1.24 -17.05
C VAL A 112 7.80 0.16 -17.35
N ALA A 113 7.45 -1.11 -17.17
CA ALA A 113 8.35 -2.23 -17.41
C ALA A 113 8.64 -2.46 -18.90
N ASP A 114 7.67 -2.20 -19.79
CA ASP A 114 7.85 -2.37 -21.23
C ASP A 114 8.75 -1.28 -21.84
N ASN A 115 8.73 -0.09 -21.26
CA ASN A 115 9.52 1.04 -21.76
C ASN A 115 10.94 1.12 -21.17
N ASN A 116 11.35 0.16 -20.34
CA ASN A 116 12.66 0.16 -19.73
C ASN A 116 13.22 -1.27 -19.60
N ASP A 117 14.35 -1.53 -20.26
CA ASP A 117 15.00 -2.85 -20.25
C ASP A 117 15.63 -3.23 -18.89
N ASP A 118 15.79 -2.25 -18.01
CA ASP A 118 16.29 -2.46 -16.64
C ASP A 118 15.17 -2.74 -15.62
N TYR A 119 13.91 -2.80 -16.08
CA TYR A 119 12.74 -3.03 -15.25
C TYR A 119 12.05 -4.33 -15.63
N CYS A 120 11.80 -5.18 -14.63
CA CYS A 120 11.10 -6.45 -14.77
C CYS A 120 9.74 -6.35 -14.08
N LEU A 121 8.68 -6.68 -14.81
CA LEU A 121 7.32 -6.71 -14.27
C LEU A 121 7.12 -7.92 -13.36
N PHE A 122 6.66 -7.66 -12.13
CA PHE A 122 6.31 -8.66 -11.13
C PHE A 122 4.84 -8.59 -10.70
N ASP A 123 4.11 -7.57 -11.13
CA ASP A 123 2.68 -7.39 -10.83
C ASP A 123 1.88 -8.67 -11.07
N CYS A 124 1.07 -9.07 -10.10
CA CYS A 124 0.30 -10.31 -10.08
C CYS A 124 1.12 -11.62 -10.12
N LYS A 125 2.44 -11.58 -10.02
CA LYS A 125 3.29 -12.79 -9.91
C LYS A 125 3.39 -13.22 -8.45
N MET A 126 2.59 -14.21 -8.10
CA MET A 126 2.46 -14.70 -6.74
C MET A 126 3.48 -15.80 -6.44
N LEU A 127 4.44 -15.51 -5.58
CA LEU A 127 5.53 -16.41 -5.19
C LEU A 127 5.18 -17.19 -3.92
N SER A 128 5.74 -18.39 -3.80
CA SER A 128 5.63 -19.21 -2.60
C SER A 128 6.75 -18.88 -1.63
N ALA A 129 6.44 -18.80 -0.34
CA ALA A 129 7.45 -18.67 0.71
C ALA A 129 7.35 -19.87 1.65
N ASP A 130 8.51 -20.39 2.09
CA ASP A 130 8.57 -21.54 2.98
C ASP A 130 7.87 -21.26 4.31
N GLY A 131 7.03 -22.20 4.74
CA GLY A 131 6.23 -22.07 5.97
C GLY A 131 5.00 -21.15 5.84
N SER A 132 4.75 -20.53 4.69
CA SER A 132 3.54 -19.76 4.43
C SER A 132 2.56 -20.50 3.53
N PRO A 133 1.30 -20.69 3.94
CA PRO A 133 0.26 -21.26 3.06
C PRO A 133 -0.20 -20.24 2.00
N LYS A 134 0.16 -18.96 2.17
CA LYS A 134 -0.23 -17.88 1.27
C LYS A 134 0.90 -17.54 0.32
N LYS A 135 0.55 -17.31 -0.94
CA LYS A 135 1.45 -16.75 -1.92
C LYS A 135 1.65 -15.25 -1.67
N ILE A 136 2.85 -14.77 -1.95
CA ILE A 136 3.31 -13.41 -1.67
C ILE A 136 3.75 -12.78 -2.98
N GLU A 137 3.36 -11.56 -3.22
CA GLU A 137 3.86 -10.73 -4.32
C GLU A 137 5.18 -10.07 -3.88
N ALA A 138 6.25 -10.30 -4.65
CA ALA A 138 7.56 -9.75 -4.29
C ALA A 138 7.60 -8.22 -4.46
N CYS A 139 7.00 -7.71 -5.52
CA CYS A 139 6.84 -6.30 -5.84
C CYS A 139 5.96 -6.19 -7.10
N ASP A 140 5.68 -4.97 -7.55
CA ASP A 140 5.06 -4.74 -8.86
C ASP A 140 6.12 -4.66 -9.97
N ILE A 141 7.26 -4.01 -9.68
CA ILE A 141 8.39 -3.88 -10.61
C ILE A 141 9.70 -4.11 -9.85
N TYR A 142 10.57 -4.96 -10.40
CA TYR A 142 11.94 -5.16 -9.91
C TYR A 142 12.95 -4.56 -10.89
N THR A 143 13.97 -3.86 -10.39
CA THR A 143 14.98 -3.20 -11.24
C THR A 143 16.35 -3.87 -11.15
N LYS A 144 17.22 -3.66 -12.19
CA LYS A 144 18.62 -4.09 -12.15
C LYS A 144 19.40 -3.43 -11.02
N ASP A 145 18.96 -2.26 -10.56
CA ASP A 145 19.55 -1.55 -9.41
C ASP A 145 19.08 -2.10 -8.06
N LYS A 146 18.53 -3.32 -8.05
CA LYS A 146 18.08 -4.04 -6.84
C LYS A 146 16.98 -3.30 -6.08
N GLN A 147 16.03 -2.71 -6.79
CA GLN A 147 14.89 -2.00 -6.22
C GLN A 147 13.62 -2.82 -6.38
N PHE A 148 12.90 -2.99 -5.28
CA PHE A 148 11.56 -3.58 -5.22
C PHE A 148 10.55 -2.44 -5.17
N ILE A 149 9.88 -2.17 -6.28
CA ILE A 149 8.92 -1.07 -6.40
C ILE A 149 7.52 -1.63 -6.20
N HIS A 150 6.85 -1.13 -5.18
CA HIS A 150 5.45 -1.42 -4.90
C HIS A 150 4.63 -0.20 -5.29
N VAL A 151 3.68 -0.37 -6.20
CA VAL A 151 2.89 0.72 -6.79
C VAL A 151 1.47 0.68 -6.25
N LYS A 152 0.91 1.83 -5.88
CA LYS A 152 -0.48 1.94 -5.46
C LYS A 152 -1.11 3.26 -5.87
N ASN A 153 -2.34 3.19 -6.37
CA ASN A 153 -3.16 4.38 -6.48
C ASN A 153 -3.44 4.92 -5.08
N LYS A 154 -3.28 6.22 -4.91
CA LYS A 154 -3.68 6.87 -3.67
C LYS A 154 -5.18 6.70 -3.47
N GLY A 155 -5.50 5.95 -2.45
CA GLY A 155 -6.86 5.72 -2.01
C GLY A 155 -7.01 6.02 -0.53
N GLN A 156 -7.87 5.26 0.13
CA GLN A 156 -8.07 5.35 1.57
C GLN A 156 -6.85 4.82 2.35
N SER A 157 -6.73 5.18 3.62
CA SER A 157 -5.62 4.74 4.50
C SER A 157 -5.42 3.23 4.52
N ALA A 158 -6.47 2.43 4.35
CA ALA A 158 -6.38 0.98 4.29
C ALA A 158 -5.55 0.48 3.09
N GLN A 159 -5.70 1.09 1.92
CA GLN A 159 -4.97 0.72 0.71
C GLN A 159 -3.49 1.03 0.83
N LEU A 160 -3.14 2.20 1.38
CA LEU A 160 -1.73 2.56 1.63
C LEU A 160 -1.11 1.69 2.74
N SER A 161 -1.89 1.34 3.77
CA SER A 161 -1.43 0.41 4.81
C SER A 161 -1.11 -0.97 4.23
N HIS A 162 -1.91 -1.43 3.27
CA HIS A 162 -1.65 -2.68 2.55
C HIS A 162 -0.36 -2.58 1.71
N LEU A 163 -0.16 -1.48 0.99
CA LEU A 163 1.07 -1.21 0.24
C LEU A 163 2.32 -1.32 1.13
N PHE A 164 2.30 -0.65 2.30
CA PHE A 164 3.44 -0.68 3.22
C PHE A 164 3.68 -2.08 3.79
N ALA A 165 2.61 -2.81 4.12
CA ALA A 165 2.71 -4.18 4.59
C ALA A 165 3.28 -5.13 3.51
N GLN A 166 2.89 -4.99 2.24
CA GLN A 166 3.42 -5.79 1.13
C GLN A 166 4.94 -5.65 1.02
N GLY A 167 5.46 -4.42 0.97
CA GLY A 167 6.90 -4.19 0.87
C GLY A 167 7.69 -4.75 2.05
N LYS A 168 7.15 -4.64 3.29
CA LYS A 168 7.77 -5.23 4.47
C LYS A 168 7.81 -6.76 4.38
N ILE A 169 6.69 -7.40 4.07
CA ILE A 169 6.60 -8.87 3.96
C ILE A 169 7.52 -9.38 2.85
N SER A 170 7.57 -8.70 1.71
CA SER A 170 8.49 -9.02 0.63
C SER A 170 9.94 -8.98 1.09
N ALA A 171 10.35 -7.94 1.81
CA ALA A 171 11.70 -7.79 2.35
C ALA A 171 12.04 -8.92 3.36
N GLU A 172 11.11 -9.29 4.24
CA GLU A 172 11.24 -10.41 5.17
C GLU A 172 11.47 -11.73 4.44
N CYS A 173 10.62 -12.05 3.44
CA CYS A 173 10.75 -13.27 2.65
C CYS A 173 12.04 -13.27 1.84
N PHE A 174 12.40 -12.17 1.20
CA PHE A 174 13.63 -12.06 0.44
C PHE A 174 14.87 -12.30 1.31
N SER A 175 14.91 -11.78 2.53
CA SER A 175 16.02 -11.97 3.45
C SER A 175 16.15 -13.40 3.97
N SER A 176 15.02 -14.05 4.26
CA SER A 176 14.99 -15.30 5.03
C SER A 176 14.84 -16.56 4.17
N ASP A 177 14.25 -16.45 2.98
CA ASP A 177 13.79 -17.59 2.18
C ASP A 177 14.55 -17.71 0.85
N GLU A 178 15.36 -18.77 0.71
CA GLU A 178 16.09 -19.07 -0.52
C GLU A 178 15.17 -19.44 -1.69
N SER A 179 14.09 -20.19 -1.42
CA SER A 179 13.11 -20.58 -2.44
C SER A 179 12.40 -19.35 -3.01
N PHE A 180 12.07 -18.39 -2.17
CA PHE A 180 11.50 -17.10 -2.61
C PHE A 180 12.47 -16.33 -3.50
N ARG A 181 13.76 -16.26 -3.14
CA ARG A 181 14.80 -15.62 -3.96
C ARG A 181 15.00 -16.32 -5.30
N LYS A 182 14.98 -17.65 -5.35
CA LYS A 182 15.07 -18.44 -6.61
C LYS A 182 13.95 -18.09 -7.57
N GLN A 183 12.72 -18.01 -7.09
CA GLN A 183 11.58 -17.63 -7.93
C GLN A 183 11.72 -16.20 -8.49
N ILE A 184 12.31 -15.26 -7.71
CA ILE A 184 12.60 -13.91 -8.21
C ILE A 184 13.64 -13.96 -9.33
N VAL A 185 14.71 -14.72 -9.16
CA VAL A 185 15.77 -14.90 -10.19
C VAL A 185 15.19 -15.50 -11.46
N ASP A 186 14.38 -16.57 -11.34
CA ASP A 186 13.77 -17.25 -12.48
C ASP A 186 12.92 -16.29 -13.33
N ILE A 187 12.18 -15.41 -12.70
CA ILE A 187 11.38 -14.40 -13.40
C ILE A 187 12.26 -13.31 -14.01
N ALA A 188 13.23 -12.81 -13.24
CA ALA A 188 14.05 -11.68 -13.65
C ALA A 188 15.03 -12.03 -14.77
N ILE A 189 15.54 -13.27 -14.82
CA ILE A 189 16.48 -13.72 -15.85
C ILE A 189 15.84 -13.70 -17.24
N GLU A 190 14.53 -13.94 -17.37
CA GLU A 190 13.81 -13.85 -18.63
C GLU A 190 13.88 -12.44 -19.23
N LYS A 191 13.81 -11.41 -18.37
CA LYS A 191 13.87 -10.00 -18.80
C LYS A 191 15.29 -9.50 -18.94
N PHE A 192 16.17 -9.83 -18.00
CA PHE A 192 17.52 -9.24 -17.92
C PHE A 192 18.57 -10.02 -18.69
N GLY A 193 18.31 -11.29 -19.05
CA GLY A 193 19.25 -12.15 -19.74
C GLY A 193 20.39 -12.69 -18.85
N SER A 194 20.41 -12.35 -17.56
CA SER A 194 21.37 -12.81 -16.56
C SER A 194 20.76 -12.78 -15.16
N GLU A 195 21.32 -13.57 -14.26
CA GLU A 195 20.90 -13.58 -12.86
C GLU A 195 21.17 -12.21 -12.20
N PRO A 196 20.16 -11.58 -11.60
CA PRO A 196 20.32 -10.27 -10.93
C PRO A 196 21.10 -10.36 -9.60
N PHE A 197 21.13 -11.55 -9.00
CA PHE A 197 21.87 -11.86 -7.77
C PHE A 197 21.95 -13.38 -7.57
N ASP A 198 22.87 -13.83 -6.72
CA ASP A 198 22.96 -15.23 -6.28
C ASP A 198 21.84 -15.54 -5.26
N ALA A 199 20.85 -16.33 -5.68
CA ALA A 199 19.70 -16.68 -4.84
C ALA A 199 20.06 -17.57 -3.64
N SER A 200 21.16 -18.34 -3.72
CA SER A 200 21.60 -19.23 -2.64
C SER A 200 22.32 -18.49 -1.52
N ALA A 201 22.92 -17.36 -1.84
CA ALA A 201 23.59 -16.52 -0.86
C ALA A 201 22.59 -15.70 -0.03
N LYS A 202 22.90 -15.53 1.27
CA LYS A 202 22.14 -14.59 2.09
C LYS A 202 22.34 -13.17 1.55
N PRO A 203 21.27 -12.44 1.20
CA PRO A 203 21.41 -11.13 0.59
C PRO A 203 22.01 -10.12 1.58
N ARG A 204 22.81 -9.20 1.06
CA ARG A 204 23.20 -7.99 1.79
C ARG A 204 22.06 -6.99 1.67
N SER A 205 21.17 -6.97 2.65
CA SER A 205 19.92 -6.18 2.60
C SER A 205 20.15 -4.70 2.27
N ASN A 206 21.27 -4.11 2.71
CA ASN A 206 21.62 -2.71 2.44
C ASN A 206 21.96 -2.39 0.97
N GLU A 207 22.12 -3.40 0.12
CA GLU A 207 22.25 -3.23 -1.33
C GLU A 207 20.88 -3.09 -2.03
N TYR A 208 19.79 -3.46 -1.33
CA TYR A 208 18.42 -3.48 -1.88
C TYR A 208 17.61 -2.32 -1.33
N GLU A 209 16.63 -1.88 -2.12
CA GLU A 209 15.75 -0.79 -1.75
C GLU A 209 14.28 -1.18 -1.95
N ILE A 210 13.45 -0.89 -0.96
CA ILE A 210 11.99 -1.00 -1.04
C ILE A 210 11.43 0.38 -1.37
N ILE A 211 10.79 0.51 -2.53
CA ILE A 211 10.22 1.78 -3.00
C ILE A 211 8.71 1.71 -2.95
N TYR A 212 8.09 2.60 -2.19
CA TYR A 212 6.64 2.79 -2.15
C TYR A 212 6.24 3.88 -3.14
N ALA A 213 5.75 3.47 -4.30
CA ALA A 213 5.34 4.36 -5.38
C ALA A 213 3.83 4.64 -5.31
N ILE A 214 3.47 5.89 -5.05
CA ILE A 214 2.09 6.32 -4.82
C ILE A 214 1.64 7.20 -5.97
N ILE A 215 0.65 6.73 -6.74
CA ILE A 215 0.03 7.49 -7.83
C ILE A 215 -1.04 8.41 -7.25
N ASP A 216 -0.93 9.72 -7.51
CA ASP A 216 -1.88 10.73 -7.04
C ASP A 216 -2.18 11.77 -8.12
N ASP A 217 -3.42 12.26 -8.15
CA ASP A 217 -3.88 13.31 -9.07
C ASP A 217 -3.31 14.69 -8.74
N LYS A 218 -2.79 14.90 -7.54
CA LYS A 218 -2.32 16.20 -7.05
C LYS A 218 -0.82 16.23 -6.89
N ASP A 219 -0.21 17.28 -7.40
CA ASP A 219 1.19 17.62 -7.15
C ASP A 219 1.31 18.15 -5.72
N SER A 220 1.84 17.35 -4.79
CA SER A 220 1.98 17.77 -3.40
C SER A 220 2.98 16.92 -2.62
N ASP A 221 3.41 17.44 -1.48
CA ASP A 221 4.37 16.84 -0.55
C ASP A 221 3.77 15.62 0.18
N ILE A 222 4.59 14.60 0.42
CA ILE A 222 4.24 13.40 1.19
C ILE A 222 3.65 13.74 2.57
N ASN A 223 4.14 14.80 3.20
CA ASN A 223 3.67 15.23 4.52
C ASN A 223 2.22 15.70 4.53
N THR A 224 1.77 16.30 3.43
CA THR A 224 0.40 16.80 3.29
C THR A 224 -0.54 15.75 2.71
N LYS A 225 0.01 14.76 2.00
CA LYS A 225 -0.78 13.76 1.27
C LYS A 225 -1.26 12.60 2.11
N LEU A 226 -0.43 12.12 3.03
CA LEU A 226 -0.75 10.92 3.76
C LEU A 226 -1.70 11.21 4.93
N PRO A 227 -2.82 10.47 5.05
CA PRO A 227 -3.61 10.44 6.27
C PRO A 227 -2.75 10.02 7.47
N PHE A 228 -3.11 10.46 8.67
CA PHE A 228 -2.30 10.21 9.87
C PHE A 228 -2.05 8.71 10.11
N PHE A 229 -3.07 7.85 9.95
CA PHE A 229 -2.88 6.41 10.05
C PHE A 229 -1.89 5.84 9.03
N SER A 230 -1.91 6.35 7.79
CA SER A 230 -0.94 5.95 6.78
C SER A 230 0.48 6.38 7.16
N LYS A 231 0.62 7.57 7.76
CA LYS A 231 1.92 8.04 8.30
C LYS A 231 2.41 7.14 9.44
N VAL A 232 1.54 6.76 10.37
CA VAL A 232 1.90 5.83 11.45
C VAL A 232 2.36 4.49 10.89
N ASN A 233 1.61 3.91 9.94
CA ASN A 233 1.97 2.64 9.32
C ASN A 233 3.28 2.74 8.54
N LEU A 234 3.49 3.82 7.78
CA LEU A 234 4.76 4.05 7.07
C LEU A 234 5.93 4.17 8.05
N MET A 235 5.75 4.92 9.16
CA MET A 235 6.77 5.05 10.19
C MET A 235 7.14 3.69 10.80
N LEU A 236 6.15 2.86 11.16
CA LEU A 236 6.38 1.55 11.73
C LEU A 236 7.07 0.61 10.71
N THR A 237 6.61 0.62 9.47
CA THR A 237 7.19 -0.18 8.39
C THR A 237 8.64 0.24 8.10
N ALA A 238 8.91 1.53 8.05
CA ALA A 238 10.27 2.06 7.85
C ALA A 238 11.22 1.59 8.96
N GLN A 239 10.78 1.64 10.23
CA GLN A 239 11.56 1.13 11.37
C GLN A 239 11.85 -0.37 11.27
N GLU A 240 10.90 -1.17 10.77
CA GLU A 240 11.13 -2.62 10.54
C GLU A 240 12.15 -2.84 9.40
N LEU A 241 12.03 -2.10 8.29
CA LEU A 241 12.99 -2.16 7.18
C LEU A 241 14.40 -1.74 7.63
N GLU A 242 14.52 -0.70 8.47
CA GLU A 242 15.78 -0.29 9.09
C GLU A 242 16.40 -1.42 9.93
N ARG A 243 15.62 -2.13 10.74
CA ARG A 243 16.10 -3.29 11.52
C ARG A 243 16.58 -4.43 10.63
N MET A 244 15.96 -4.62 9.47
CA MET A 244 16.38 -5.59 8.46
C MET A 244 17.52 -5.08 7.57
N HIS A 245 17.97 -3.84 7.78
CA HIS A 245 19.01 -3.15 7.00
C HIS A 245 18.68 -2.90 5.53
N PHE A 246 17.41 -2.88 5.15
CA PHE A 246 17.01 -2.44 3.81
C PHE A 246 17.01 -0.93 3.69
N ARG A 247 17.38 -0.45 2.50
CA ARG A 247 17.04 0.91 2.11
C ARG A 247 15.55 0.99 1.78
N TYR A 248 14.96 2.12 2.02
CA TYR A 248 13.56 2.36 1.67
C TYR A 248 13.36 3.82 1.25
N SER A 249 12.39 4.05 0.40
CA SER A 249 12.02 5.40 -0.04
C SER A 249 10.58 5.45 -0.54
N VAL A 250 10.07 6.67 -0.75
CA VAL A 250 8.75 6.91 -1.32
C VAL A 250 8.92 7.65 -2.64
N CYS A 251 8.21 7.19 -3.67
CA CYS A 251 8.07 7.84 -4.95
C CYS A 251 6.65 8.36 -5.12
N LEU A 252 6.48 9.64 -5.43
CA LEU A 252 5.19 10.22 -5.77
C LEU A 252 5.07 10.29 -7.29
N ILE A 253 4.07 9.60 -7.83
CA ILE A 253 3.78 9.55 -9.25
C ILE A 253 2.57 10.44 -9.52
N LYS A 254 2.73 11.43 -10.37
CA LYS A 254 1.63 12.30 -10.79
C LYS A 254 0.73 11.56 -11.77
N ARG A 255 -0.59 11.67 -11.59
CA ARG A 255 -1.58 11.26 -12.57
C ARG A 255 -1.93 12.46 -13.45
N GLN A 256 -1.82 12.26 -14.77
CA GLN A 256 -2.19 13.28 -15.76
C GLN A 256 -3.70 13.44 -15.85
#